data_0b8297671ce423a5e25926e0ace2cf32
#
_entry.id   0b8297671ce423a5e25926e0ace2cf32
#
_cell.length_a   1.000
_cell.length_b   1.000
_cell.length_c   1.000
_cell.angle_alpha   90.00
_cell.angle_beta   90.00
_cell.angle_gamma   90.00
#
_symmetry.space_group_name_H-M   'P 1'
#
loop_
_entity.id
_entity.type
_entity.pdbx_description
1 polymer ?
#
loop_
_entity_poly.entity_id
_entity_poly.type
_entity_poly.pdbx_seq_one_letter_code
_entity_poly.pdbx_strand_id
1 'polypeptide(L)'
;MTTTPNDPLVLYGETFHSRLLLGTARYPSPDLLEAAVKRAKPAMLTASLRRQTTNQGSGNSELGNGFWELLRRLEVPVLPNTAGCHSVQEVVATAQMARELFDTPWIKLELIGDDYTLQPDTLNLVDAASQLIRDGFKVLPYCTEDLVLCQRLVDIGCQAVMPWAAPIGTGRGPVNPYALQVLRDRLEVPMLVDAGLGLPSHACQVMEWGFDGVLLNTAVALAQDPVAMAGAFADAVQAGRA
;
A
#
# COMPACT_ATOMS: atom_id res chain seq x y z
N MET A 1 -11.36 28.11 9.02
CA MET A 1 -10.14 27.32 9.25
C MET A 1 -9.42 27.23 7.94
N THR A 2 -8.26 27.84 7.83
CA THR A 2 -7.46 27.87 6.60
C THR A 2 -6.78 26.52 6.51
N THR A 3 -7.24 25.65 5.60
CA THR A 3 -6.46 24.49 5.16
C THR A 3 -5.10 25.00 4.71
N THR A 4 -4.04 24.56 5.33
CA THR A 4 -2.67 24.90 4.91
C THR A 4 -2.48 24.28 3.52
N PRO A 5 -2.31 25.04 2.43
CA PRO A 5 -2.29 24.48 1.07
C PRO A 5 -1.04 23.66 0.76
N ASN A 6 -0.25 23.27 1.77
CA ASN A 6 1.08 22.73 1.54
C ASN A 6 1.53 21.78 2.66
N ASP A 7 0.78 20.70 2.90
CA ASP A 7 1.21 19.59 3.77
C ASP A 7 1.37 18.31 2.91
N PRO A 8 2.43 18.23 2.09
CA PRO A 8 2.65 17.08 1.21
C PRO A 8 3.06 15.84 2.00
N LEU A 9 2.75 14.66 1.46
CA LEU A 9 3.34 13.40 1.92
C LEU A 9 4.77 13.31 1.40
N VAL A 10 5.75 13.14 2.28
CA VAL A 10 7.15 12.94 1.89
C VAL A 10 7.57 11.51 2.25
N LEU A 11 7.98 10.72 1.25
CA LEU A 11 8.49 9.36 1.42
C LEU A 11 9.85 9.26 0.75
N TYR A 12 10.88 8.80 1.46
CA TYR A 12 12.24 8.67 0.92
C TYR A 12 12.74 9.93 0.20
N GLY A 13 12.37 11.12 0.71
CA GLY A 13 12.73 12.42 0.12
C GLY A 13 11.93 12.84 -1.11
N GLU A 14 11.02 12.01 -1.59
CA GLU A 14 10.10 12.35 -2.69
C GLU A 14 8.78 12.90 -2.15
N THR A 15 8.24 13.89 -2.85
CA THR A 15 7.03 14.63 -2.45
C THR A 15 5.82 14.15 -3.24
N PHE A 16 4.73 13.82 -2.52
CA PHE A 16 3.45 13.41 -3.07
C PHE A 16 2.35 14.37 -2.60
N HIS A 17 1.45 14.74 -3.50
CA HIS A 17 0.35 15.68 -3.21
C HIS A 17 -0.94 14.99 -2.72
N SER A 18 -0.93 13.68 -2.65
CA SER A 18 -2.01 12.87 -2.08
C SER A 18 -1.46 11.99 -0.95
N ARG A 19 -2.30 11.72 0.06
CA ARG A 19 -1.99 10.81 1.17
C ARG A 19 -2.71 9.47 1.03
N LEU A 20 -3.37 9.26 -0.13
CA LEU A 20 -4.05 8.03 -0.49
C LEU A 20 -3.20 7.23 -1.48
N LEU A 21 -2.92 5.97 -1.17
CA LEU A 21 -2.38 4.98 -2.09
C LEU A 21 -3.50 4.00 -2.45
N LEU A 22 -3.56 3.55 -3.70
CA LEU A 22 -4.64 2.72 -4.18
C LEU A 22 -4.13 1.43 -4.82
N GLY A 23 -4.71 0.29 -4.41
CA GLY A 23 -4.46 -0.98 -5.05
C GLY A 23 -5.21 -1.10 -6.37
N THR A 24 -4.65 -1.87 -7.30
CA THR A 24 -5.22 -2.06 -8.65
C THR A 24 -5.92 -3.40 -8.85
N ALA A 25 -5.88 -4.27 -7.85
CA ALA A 25 -6.44 -5.61 -7.97
C ALA A 25 -7.96 -5.64 -7.71
N ARG A 26 -8.64 -6.63 -8.32
CA ARG A 26 -10.04 -6.99 -8.05
C ARG A 26 -11.09 -6.04 -8.59
N TYR A 27 -10.74 -5.01 -9.34
CA TYR A 27 -11.75 -4.18 -10.03
C TYR A 27 -12.49 -5.01 -11.07
N PRO A 28 -13.80 -4.77 -11.25
CA PRO A 28 -14.61 -5.50 -12.24
C PRO A 28 -14.15 -5.30 -13.68
N SER A 29 -13.58 -4.14 -14.00
CA SER A 29 -13.01 -3.84 -15.32
C SER A 29 -11.87 -2.82 -15.24
N PRO A 30 -10.99 -2.78 -16.28
CA PRO A 30 -9.97 -1.74 -16.41
C PRO A 30 -10.54 -0.32 -16.43
N ASP A 31 -11.68 -0.11 -17.07
CA ASP A 31 -12.32 1.21 -17.16
C ASP A 31 -12.78 1.71 -15.78
N LEU A 32 -13.30 0.82 -14.93
CA LEU A 32 -13.67 1.17 -13.55
C LEU A 32 -12.44 1.49 -12.70
N LEU A 33 -11.34 0.77 -12.88
CA LEU A 33 -10.07 1.12 -12.25
C LEU A 33 -9.60 2.51 -12.69
N GLU A 34 -9.59 2.77 -13.99
CA GLU A 34 -9.19 4.08 -14.54
C GLU A 34 -10.06 5.22 -13.99
N ALA A 35 -11.37 5.04 -13.98
CA ALA A 35 -12.30 6.04 -13.45
C ALA A 35 -12.11 6.28 -11.94
N ALA A 36 -11.91 5.22 -11.16
CA ALA A 36 -11.64 5.30 -9.72
C ALA A 36 -10.32 6.05 -9.43
N VAL A 37 -9.25 5.75 -10.17
CA VAL A 37 -7.95 6.43 -10.06
C VAL A 37 -8.07 7.91 -10.40
N LYS A 38 -8.75 8.25 -11.50
CA LYS A 38 -9.00 9.64 -11.90
C LYS A 38 -9.80 10.41 -10.84
N ARG A 39 -10.77 9.77 -10.19
CA ARG A 39 -11.60 10.38 -9.14
C ARG A 39 -10.83 10.57 -7.83
N ALA A 40 -10.03 9.57 -7.42
CA ALA A 40 -9.33 9.60 -6.14
C ALA A 40 -7.97 10.32 -6.19
N LYS A 41 -7.33 10.38 -7.35
CA LYS A 41 -6.00 10.98 -7.56
C LYS A 41 -4.98 10.48 -6.52
N PRO A 42 -4.73 9.18 -6.44
CA PRO A 42 -3.82 8.62 -5.43
C PRO A 42 -2.38 9.05 -5.67
N ALA A 43 -1.57 9.02 -4.60
CA ALA A 43 -0.13 9.27 -4.66
C ALA A 43 0.61 8.18 -5.45
N MET A 44 0.21 6.93 -5.26
CA MET A 44 0.80 5.76 -5.90
C MET A 44 -0.27 4.69 -6.17
N LEU A 45 -0.01 3.83 -7.16
CA LEU A 45 -0.80 2.63 -7.46
C LEU A 45 -0.01 1.38 -7.11
N THR A 46 -0.58 0.45 -6.33
CA THR A 46 0.10 -0.83 -6.10
C THR A 46 -0.21 -1.84 -7.21
N ALA A 47 0.80 -2.59 -7.63
CA ALA A 47 0.67 -3.65 -8.63
C ALA A 47 1.40 -4.91 -8.19
N SER A 48 0.79 -6.10 -8.41
CA SER A 48 1.37 -7.40 -8.07
C SER A 48 1.75 -8.17 -9.33
N LEU A 49 3.01 -8.57 -9.44
CA LEU A 49 3.49 -9.42 -10.51
C LEU A 49 2.83 -10.79 -10.51
N ARG A 50 2.77 -11.46 -9.35
CA ARG A 50 2.24 -12.83 -9.23
C ARG A 50 0.77 -12.94 -9.62
N ARG A 51 -0.06 -11.95 -9.26
CA ARG A 51 -1.49 -11.96 -9.62
C ARG A 51 -1.73 -11.79 -11.11
N GLN A 52 -0.80 -11.17 -11.81
CA GLN A 52 -0.87 -11.01 -13.26
C GLN A 52 -0.45 -12.28 -14.00
N THR A 53 0.57 -13.00 -13.49
CA THR A 53 1.05 -14.24 -14.11
C THR A 53 0.08 -15.42 -13.92
N THR A 54 -0.66 -15.49 -12.81
CA THR A 54 -1.68 -16.53 -12.58
C THR A 54 -2.90 -16.35 -13.50
N ASN A 55 -3.23 -15.15 -13.91
CA ASN A 55 -4.25 -14.89 -14.93
C ASN A 55 -3.79 -15.24 -16.36
N GLN A 56 -2.47 -15.41 -16.60
CA GLN A 56 -1.92 -15.86 -17.90
C GLN A 56 -2.06 -17.36 -18.14
N GLY A 57 -2.43 -18.16 -17.13
CA GLY A 57 -2.72 -19.60 -17.28
C GLY A 57 -3.90 -19.93 -18.20
N SER A 58 -4.67 -18.94 -18.64
CA SER A 58 -5.76 -19.04 -19.61
C SER A 58 -5.45 -18.38 -20.97
N GLY A 59 -4.20 -18.42 -21.44
CA GLY A 59 -3.87 -18.18 -22.85
C GLY A 59 -4.01 -16.75 -23.40
N ASN A 60 -4.23 -15.74 -22.57
CA ASN A 60 -4.42 -14.36 -23.03
C ASN A 60 -3.26 -13.45 -22.60
N SER A 61 -2.16 -13.48 -23.36
CA SER A 61 -1.07 -12.49 -23.26
C SER A 61 -1.54 -11.04 -23.52
N GLU A 62 -2.65 -10.85 -24.22
CA GLU A 62 -3.24 -9.54 -24.53
C GLU A 62 -3.81 -8.84 -23.29
N LEU A 63 -4.38 -9.58 -22.32
CA LEU A 63 -4.90 -8.99 -21.07
C LEU A 63 -3.77 -8.46 -20.16
N GLY A 64 -2.63 -9.12 -20.14
CA GLY A 64 -1.45 -8.64 -19.42
C GLY A 64 -0.93 -7.32 -20.00
N ASN A 65 -0.77 -7.25 -21.31
CA ASN A 65 -0.28 -6.04 -21.99
C ASN A 65 -1.23 -4.86 -21.78
N GLY A 66 -2.54 -5.06 -21.86
CA GLY A 66 -3.54 -4.00 -21.67
C GLY A 66 -3.52 -3.41 -20.25
N PHE A 67 -3.23 -4.21 -19.21
CA PHE A 67 -3.11 -3.71 -17.85
C PHE A 67 -1.86 -2.82 -17.66
N TRP A 68 -0.72 -3.23 -18.24
CA TRP A 68 0.50 -2.42 -18.18
C TRP A 68 0.39 -1.13 -18.97
N GLU A 69 -0.28 -1.15 -20.12
CA GLU A 69 -0.59 0.04 -20.90
C GLU A 69 -1.52 0.99 -20.12
N LEU A 70 -2.52 0.45 -19.40
CA LEU A 70 -3.37 1.25 -18.53
C LEU A 70 -2.56 1.95 -17.45
N LEU A 71 -1.69 1.24 -16.72
CA LEU A 71 -0.87 1.85 -15.66
C LEU A 71 0.02 2.98 -16.21
N ARG A 72 0.64 2.78 -17.39
CA ARG A 72 1.45 3.82 -18.04
C ARG A 72 0.62 5.04 -18.42
N ARG A 73 -0.59 4.84 -18.96
CA ARG A 73 -1.50 5.91 -19.37
C ARG A 73 -2.02 6.73 -18.18
N LEU A 74 -2.13 6.13 -17.01
CA LEU A 74 -2.58 6.80 -15.79
C LEU A 74 -1.57 7.81 -15.26
N GLU A 75 -0.29 7.67 -15.62
CA GLU A 75 0.80 8.56 -15.19
C GLU A 75 0.92 8.72 -13.66
N VAL A 76 0.43 7.74 -12.90
CA VAL A 76 0.56 7.68 -11.44
C VAL A 76 1.74 6.78 -11.10
N PRO A 77 2.63 7.18 -10.19
CA PRO A 77 3.74 6.34 -9.76
C PRO A 77 3.29 4.94 -9.32
N VAL A 78 4.00 3.91 -9.79
CA VAL A 78 3.69 2.53 -9.43
C VAL A 78 4.53 2.11 -8.22
N LEU A 79 3.88 1.51 -7.24
CA LEU A 79 4.47 0.83 -6.09
C LEU A 79 4.25 -0.67 -6.26
N PRO A 80 5.18 -1.40 -6.90
CA PRO A 80 5.06 -2.85 -7.01
C PRO A 80 5.05 -3.50 -5.63
N ASN A 81 4.43 -4.68 -5.52
CA ASN A 81 4.43 -5.42 -4.27
C ASN A 81 4.90 -6.87 -4.44
N THR A 82 5.34 -7.47 -3.34
CA THR A 82 5.75 -8.88 -3.27
C THR A 82 4.64 -9.77 -2.74
N ALA A 83 3.38 -9.42 -2.99
CA ALA A 83 2.21 -10.17 -2.53
C ALA A 83 2.27 -11.66 -2.91
N GLY A 84 1.98 -12.51 -1.94
CA GLY A 84 2.01 -13.97 -2.09
C GLY A 84 3.43 -14.56 -2.02
N CYS A 85 4.44 -13.84 -1.56
CA CYS A 85 5.75 -14.39 -1.24
C CYS A 85 5.75 -14.93 0.21
N HIS A 86 6.34 -16.12 0.38
CA HIS A 86 6.43 -16.83 1.67
C HIS A 86 7.86 -17.03 2.18
N SER A 87 8.84 -16.56 1.42
CA SER A 87 10.25 -16.62 1.81
C SER A 87 11.00 -15.35 1.39
N VAL A 88 12.10 -15.08 2.08
CA VAL A 88 12.99 -13.95 1.78
C VAL A 88 13.51 -14.03 0.35
N GLN A 89 13.86 -15.23 -0.11
CA GLN A 89 14.36 -15.45 -1.48
C GLN A 89 13.30 -15.10 -2.54
N GLU A 90 12.05 -15.49 -2.30
CA GLU A 90 10.94 -15.14 -3.21
C GLU A 90 10.69 -13.63 -3.24
N VAL A 91 10.75 -12.97 -2.09
CA VAL A 91 10.62 -11.52 -1.97
C VAL A 91 11.69 -10.82 -2.80
N VAL A 92 12.97 -11.18 -2.60
CA VAL A 92 14.09 -10.55 -3.31
C VAL A 92 13.97 -10.75 -4.82
N ALA A 93 13.72 -11.99 -5.26
CA ALA A 93 13.57 -12.29 -6.68
C ALA A 93 12.38 -11.52 -7.30
N THR A 94 11.23 -11.47 -6.61
CA THR A 94 10.05 -10.73 -7.08
C THR A 94 10.31 -9.23 -7.15
N ALA A 95 11.00 -8.66 -6.16
CA ALA A 95 11.33 -7.24 -6.14
C ALA A 95 12.30 -6.87 -7.28
N GLN A 96 13.29 -7.70 -7.56
CA GLN A 96 14.22 -7.47 -8.69
C GLN A 96 13.49 -7.50 -10.03
N MET A 97 12.62 -8.49 -10.26
CA MET A 97 11.76 -8.52 -11.45
C MET A 97 10.87 -7.29 -11.56
N ALA A 98 10.30 -6.84 -10.43
CA ALA A 98 9.46 -5.65 -10.40
C ALA A 98 10.23 -4.38 -10.75
N ARG A 99 11.46 -4.24 -10.26
CA ARG A 99 12.35 -3.11 -10.60
C ARG A 99 12.58 -3.02 -12.11
N GLU A 100 12.90 -4.13 -12.74
CA GLU A 100 13.13 -4.18 -14.19
C GLU A 100 11.87 -3.87 -14.99
N LEU A 101 10.72 -4.42 -14.58
CA LEU A 101 9.47 -4.26 -15.31
C LEU A 101 8.91 -2.84 -15.21
N PHE A 102 9.00 -2.22 -14.03
CA PHE A 102 8.41 -0.91 -13.75
C PHE A 102 9.41 0.24 -13.77
N ASP A 103 10.69 -0.05 -13.92
CA ASP A 103 11.78 0.93 -13.85
C ASP A 103 11.66 1.82 -12.59
N THR A 104 11.52 1.17 -11.43
CA THR A 104 11.29 1.86 -10.16
C THR A 104 12.06 1.21 -9.01
N PRO A 105 12.67 2.01 -8.09
CA PRO A 105 13.28 1.48 -6.88
C PRO A 105 12.25 1.22 -5.77
N TRP A 106 11.00 1.61 -5.94
CA TRP A 106 9.95 1.43 -4.95
C TRP A 106 9.49 -0.02 -4.86
N ILE A 107 9.28 -0.48 -3.62
CA ILE A 107 8.70 -1.80 -3.38
C ILE A 107 7.85 -1.80 -2.09
N LYS A 108 6.61 -2.23 -2.20
CA LYS A 108 5.81 -2.61 -1.04
C LYS A 108 6.19 -4.05 -0.68
N LEU A 109 6.88 -4.21 0.44
CA LEU A 109 7.30 -5.51 0.93
C LEU A 109 6.14 -6.21 1.63
N GLU A 110 5.67 -7.30 1.03
CA GLU A 110 4.75 -8.27 1.64
C GLU A 110 5.48 -9.62 1.74
N LEU A 111 5.67 -10.12 2.96
CA LEU A 111 6.14 -11.47 3.26
C LEU A 111 5.07 -12.14 4.11
N ILE A 112 4.36 -13.13 3.56
CA ILE A 112 3.16 -13.70 4.16
C ILE A 112 3.52 -14.90 5.04
N GLY A 113 3.09 -14.86 6.29
CA GLY A 113 3.30 -15.94 7.25
C GLY A 113 2.11 -16.91 7.35
N ASP A 114 0.90 -16.43 7.01
CA ASP A 114 -0.32 -17.23 7.05
C ASP A 114 -1.25 -16.90 5.88
N ASP A 115 -1.60 -17.91 5.09
CA ASP A 115 -2.42 -17.74 3.86
C ASP A 115 -3.88 -17.39 4.13
N TYR A 116 -4.40 -17.77 5.28
CA TYR A 116 -5.81 -17.52 5.61
C TYR A 116 -6.04 -16.07 6.05
N THR A 117 -5.19 -15.56 6.93
CA THR A 117 -5.29 -14.21 7.47
C THR A 117 -4.52 -13.18 6.65
N LEU A 118 -3.58 -13.63 5.79
CA LEU A 118 -2.59 -12.81 5.10
C LEU A 118 -1.73 -11.98 6.07
N GLN A 119 -1.53 -12.52 7.28
CA GLN A 119 -0.67 -11.92 8.29
C GLN A 119 0.78 -11.98 7.83
N PRO A 120 1.56 -10.89 8.02
CA PRO A 120 2.97 -10.90 7.66
C PRO A 120 3.78 -11.86 8.55
N ASP A 121 4.81 -12.49 7.96
CA ASP A 121 5.83 -13.22 8.71
C ASP A 121 6.75 -12.22 9.44
N THR A 122 6.38 -11.89 10.65
CA THR A 122 7.08 -10.88 11.44
C THR A 122 8.51 -11.29 11.84
N LEU A 123 8.83 -12.58 11.81
CA LEU A 123 10.17 -13.10 12.16
C LEU A 123 11.17 -12.85 11.04
N ASN A 124 10.75 -13.07 9.78
CA ASN A 124 11.62 -12.96 8.61
C ASN A 124 11.48 -11.62 7.87
N LEU A 125 10.47 -10.78 8.21
CA LEU A 125 10.20 -9.50 7.55
C LEU A 125 11.39 -8.53 7.64
N VAL A 126 12.04 -8.47 8.80
CA VAL A 126 13.20 -7.59 9.03
C VAL A 126 14.39 -7.99 8.15
N ASP A 127 14.65 -9.29 8.00
CA ASP A 127 15.72 -9.78 7.13
C ASP A 127 15.42 -9.49 5.65
N ALA A 128 14.19 -9.75 5.21
CA ALA A 128 13.76 -9.41 3.85
C ALA A 128 13.92 -7.91 3.56
N ALA A 129 13.46 -7.04 4.46
CA ALA A 129 13.60 -5.60 4.33
C ALA A 129 15.08 -5.17 4.26
N SER A 130 15.93 -5.73 5.14
CA SER A 130 17.36 -5.46 5.17
C SER A 130 18.06 -5.81 3.85
N GLN A 131 17.70 -6.94 3.23
CA GLN A 131 18.26 -7.33 1.93
C GLN A 131 17.83 -6.36 0.83
N LEU A 132 16.55 -6.02 0.77
CA LEU A 132 16.03 -5.07 -0.23
C LEU A 132 16.64 -3.66 -0.08
N ILE A 133 16.85 -3.19 1.15
CA ILE A 133 17.51 -1.90 1.40
C ILE A 133 18.97 -1.92 0.88
N ARG A 134 19.73 -2.99 1.17
CA ARG A 134 21.09 -3.15 0.64
C ARG A 134 21.12 -3.17 -0.88
N ASP A 135 20.09 -3.71 -1.53
CA ASP A 135 19.93 -3.73 -2.97
C ASP A 135 19.44 -2.38 -3.54
N GLY A 136 19.28 -1.35 -2.70
CA GLY A 136 18.93 0.01 -3.08
C GLY A 136 17.44 0.24 -3.33
N PHE A 137 16.54 -0.61 -2.79
CA PHE A 137 15.12 -0.38 -2.84
C PHE A 137 14.65 0.65 -1.82
N LYS A 138 13.61 1.41 -2.17
CA LYS A 138 12.79 2.22 -1.28
C LYS A 138 11.68 1.32 -0.73
N VAL A 139 11.90 0.76 0.46
CA VAL A 139 11.05 -0.30 1.01
C VAL A 139 9.92 0.27 1.83
N LEU A 140 8.69 -0.10 1.50
CA LEU A 140 7.49 0.15 2.30
C LEU A 140 7.00 -1.20 2.87
N PRO A 141 7.39 -1.57 4.11
CA PRO A 141 7.10 -2.89 4.65
C PRO A 141 5.67 -2.95 5.21
N TYR A 142 4.85 -3.87 4.69
CA TYR A 142 3.58 -4.26 5.30
C TYR A 142 3.86 -5.04 6.58
N CYS A 143 3.38 -4.53 7.70
CA CYS A 143 3.63 -5.09 9.03
C CYS A 143 2.38 -5.03 9.91
N THR A 144 2.46 -5.67 11.07
CA THR A 144 1.45 -5.52 12.12
C THR A 144 1.66 -4.21 12.89
N GLU A 145 0.72 -3.88 13.80
CA GLU A 145 0.83 -2.74 14.70
C GLU A 145 1.79 -2.99 15.89
N ASP A 146 2.75 -3.89 15.73
CA ASP A 146 3.76 -4.21 16.74
C ASP A 146 4.87 -3.15 16.77
N LEU A 147 5.01 -2.45 17.90
CA LEU A 147 6.01 -1.39 18.06
C LEU A 147 7.45 -1.92 17.92
N VAL A 148 7.74 -3.10 18.47
CA VAL A 148 9.11 -3.64 18.43
C VAL A 148 9.50 -4.02 17.02
N LEU A 149 8.58 -4.63 16.27
CA LEU A 149 8.79 -4.94 14.86
C LEU A 149 9.00 -3.65 14.04
N CYS A 150 8.10 -2.67 14.18
CA CYS A 150 8.21 -1.41 13.45
C CYS A 150 9.50 -0.66 13.77
N GLN A 151 9.94 -0.63 15.05
CA GLN A 151 11.21 -0.03 15.43
C GLN A 151 12.40 -0.73 14.76
N ARG A 152 12.41 -2.07 14.75
CA ARG A 152 13.46 -2.85 14.06
C ARG A 152 13.53 -2.55 12.56
N LEU A 153 12.37 -2.40 11.92
CA LEU A 153 12.31 -2.02 10.50
C LEU A 153 12.92 -0.62 10.26
N VAL A 154 12.65 0.32 11.16
CA VAL A 154 13.26 1.66 11.12
C VAL A 154 14.78 1.59 11.36
N ASP A 155 15.21 0.84 12.38
CA ASP A 155 16.63 0.71 12.76
C ASP A 155 17.50 0.14 11.64
N ILE A 156 16.95 -0.73 10.78
CA ILE A 156 17.68 -1.27 9.62
C ILE A 156 17.64 -0.35 8.39
N GLY A 157 16.93 0.81 8.45
CA GLY A 157 16.93 1.81 7.42
C GLY A 157 15.64 1.97 6.62
N CYS A 158 14.51 1.35 7.01
CA CYS A 158 13.22 1.69 6.44
C CYS A 158 12.87 3.14 6.79
N GLN A 159 12.66 3.99 5.78
CA GLN A 159 12.30 5.39 5.99
C GLN A 159 10.78 5.61 6.03
N ALA A 160 10.00 4.57 6.00
CA ALA A 160 8.56 4.54 6.24
C ALA A 160 8.14 3.13 6.64
N VAL A 161 7.01 2.98 7.32
CA VAL A 161 6.40 1.69 7.65
C VAL A 161 4.91 1.67 7.31
N MET A 162 4.37 0.47 7.06
CA MET A 162 2.98 0.27 6.68
C MET A 162 2.26 -0.68 7.66
N PRO A 163 1.93 -0.21 8.89
CA PRO A 163 1.18 -1.02 9.82
C PRO A 163 -0.26 -1.22 9.34
N TRP A 164 -0.81 -2.39 9.57
CA TRP A 164 -2.21 -2.67 9.25
C TRP A 164 -3.18 -2.00 10.26
N ALA A 165 -4.42 -1.72 9.83
CA ALA A 165 -5.54 -1.46 10.73
C ALA A 165 -6.17 -2.77 11.21
N ALA A 166 -6.26 -3.76 10.31
CA ALA A 166 -6.72 -5.12 10.52
C ALA A 166 -6.19 -6.00 9.37
N PRO A 167 -6.30 -7.34 9.45
CA PRO A 167 -5.86 -8.22 8.37
C PRO A 167 -6.47 -7.86 7.01
N ILE A 168 -5.70 -8.12 5.95
CA ILE A 168 -6.06 -7.79 4.56
C ILE A 168 -7.46 -8.30 4.22
N GLY A 169 -8.28 -7.45 3.63
CA GLY A 169 -9.62 -7.79 3.12
C GLY A 169 -10.73 -7.85 4.16
N THR A 170 -10.44 -7.70 5.46
CA THR A 170 -11.45 -7.81 6.52
C THR A 170 -12.38 -6.60 6.63
N GLY A 171 -11.92 -5.40 6.23
CA GLY A 171 -12.69 -4.17 6.30
C GLY A 171 -13.10 -3.73 7.70
N ARG A 172 -12.47 -4.26 8.75
CA ARG A 172 -12.87 -4.05 10.16
C ARG A 172 -12.48 -2.69 10.72
N GLY A 173 -11.65 -1.94 10.01
CA GLY A 173 -11.06 -0.70 10.52
C GLY A 173 -9.98 -0.97 11.57
N PRO A 174 -9.54 0.07 12.29
CA PRO A 174 -8.50 -0.06 13.30
C PRO A 174 -8.98 -0.91 14.49
N VAL A 175 -8.63 -2.20 14.50
CA VAL A 175 -9.05 -3.14 15.56
C VAL A 175 -8.27 -2.96 16.87
N ASN A 176 -7.06 -2.38 16.80
CA ASN A 176 -6.22 -2.09 17.95
C ASN A 176 -5.77 -0.62 17.92
N PRO A 177 -6.69 0.32 18.22
CA PRO A 177 -6.39 1.75 18.16
C PRO A 177 -5.27 2.17 19.13
N TYR A 178 -5.18 1.51 20.29
CA TYR A 178 -4.13 1.80 21.27
C TYR A 178 -2.73 1.52 20.69
N ALA A 179 -2.52 0.34 20.09
CA ALA A 179 -1.22 0.01 19.50
C ALA A 179 -0.86 0.95 18.36
N LEU A 180 -1.81 1.31 17.49
CA LEU A 180 -1.59 2.27 16.40
C LEU A 180 -1.18 3.66 16.95
N GLN A 181 -1.85 4.15 17.98
CA GLN A 181 -1.48 5.42 18.62
C GLN A 181 -0.08 5.36 19.25
N VAL A 182 0.25 4.24 19.91
CA VAL A 182 1.61 4.03 20.45
C VAL A 182 2.67 4.06 19.35
N LEU A 183 2.40 3.47 18.18
CA LEU A 183 3.30 3.60 17.03
C LEU A 183 3.49 5.06 16.64
N ARG A 184 2.40 5.83 16.53
CA ARG A 184 2.47 7.25 16.14
C ARG A 184 3.26 8.09 17.13
N ASP A 185 3.12 7.80 18.41
CA ASP A 185 3.80 8.55 19.50
C ASP A 185 5.30 8.22 19.58
N ARG A 186 5.72 7.06 19.07
CA ARG A 186 7.08 6.52 19.29
C ARG A 186 7.96 6.50 18.06
N LEU A 187 7.41 6.58 16.86
CA LEU A 187 8.15 6.54 15.60
C LEU A 187 8.06 7.88 14.87
N GLU A 188 9.20 8.37 14.41
CA GLU A 188 9.29 9.65 13.71
C GLU A 188 9.16 9.51 12.18
N VAL A 189 9.31 8.28 11.64
CA VAL A 189 9.18 8.04 10.20
C VAL A 189 7.72 8.14 9.74
N PRO A 190 7.46 8.46 8.47
CA PRO A 190 6.14 8.38 7.89
C PRO A 190 5.50 7.00 8.05
N MET A 191 4.23 6.99 8.42
CA MET A 191 3.44 5.77 8.60
C MET A 191 2.19 5.80 7.74
N LEU A 192 2.07 4.78 6.88
CA LEU A 192 0.90 4.59 6.02
C LEU A 192 0.08 3.42 6.56
N VAL A 193 -1.16 3.67 6.98
CA VAL A 193 -2.01 2.56 7.45
C VAL A 193 -2.48 1.75 6.24
N ASP A 194 -2.08 0.48 6.21
CA ASP A 194 -2.37 -0.46 5.13
C ASP A 194 -3.28 -1.57 5.64
N ALA A 195 -4.16 -2.04 4.78
CA ALA A 195 -5.06 -3.16 5.04
C ALA A 195 -6.15 -2.92 6.13
N GLY A 196 -7.25 -3.62 5.97
CA GLY A 196 -8.34 -3.66 6.95
C GLY A 196 -9.25 -2.44 6.98
N LEU A 197 -8.93 -1.36 6.26
CA LEU A 197 -9.82 -0.19 6.17
C LEU A 197 -10.99 -0.51 5.24
N GLY A 198 -12.22 -0.50 5.77
CA GLY A 198 -13.43 -0.89 5.03
C GLY A 198 -14.39 0.25 4.75
N LEU A 199 -14.26 1.37 5.46
CA LEU A 199 -15.14 2.54 5.35
C LEU A 199 -14.31 3.82 5.23
N PRO A 200 -14.80 4.87 4.55
CA PRO A 200 -14.15 6.17 4.53
C PRO A 200 -13.90 6.75 5.92
N SER A 201 -14.81 6.52 6.88
CA SER A 201 -14.63 6.93 8.28
C SER A 201 -13.42 6.29 8.95
N HIS A 202 -13.03 5.06 8.58
CA HIS A 202 -11.81 4.43 9.09
C HIS A 202 -10.55 5.17 8.61
N ALA A 203 -10.55 5.60 7.35
CA ALA A 203 -9.45 6.39 6.80
C ALA A 203 -9.38 7.79 7.46
N CYS A 204 -10.51 8.46 7.62
CA CYS A 204 -10.59 9.72 8.34
C CYS A 204 -10.01 9.59 9.75
N GLN A 205 -10.43 8.58 10.50
CA GLN A 205 -10.01 8.33 11.87
C GLN A 205 -8.49 8.14 12.01
N VAL A 206 -7.86 7.34 11.15
CA VAL A 206 -6.41 7.15 11.22
C VAL A 206 -5.65 8.42 10.82
N MET A 207 -6.19 9.21 9.90
CA MET A 207 -5.61 10.50 9.56
C MET A 207 -5.72 11.50 10.71
N GLU A 208 -6.84 11.54 11.45
CA GLU A 208 -7.02 12.33 12.68
C GLU A 208 -6.03 11.93 13.78
N TRP A 209 -5.60 10.67 13.83
CA TRP A 209 -4.56 10.20 14.75
C TRP A 209 -3.14 10.61 14.35
N GLY A 210 -3.00 11.33 13.22
CA GLY A 210 -1.72 11.85 12.75
C GLY A 210 -0.91 10.89 11.88
N PHE A 211 -1.51 9.81 11.36
CA PHE A 211 -0.86 8.99 10.34
C PHE A 211 -0.65 9.78 9.05
N ASP A 212 0.35 9.38 8.27
CA ASP A 212 0.79 10.17 7.12
C ASP A 212 0.02 9.83 5.83
N GLY A 213 -0.64 8.70 5.79
CA GLY A 213 -1.48 8.29 4.66
C GLY A 213 -2.09 6.91 4.87
N VAL A 214 -2.84 6.47 3.87
CA VAL A 214 -3.50 5.16 3.85
C VAL A 214 -3.32 4.45 2.51
N LEU A 215 -3.32 3.12 2.54
CA LEU A 215 -3.41 2.29 1.34
C LEU A 215 -4.70 1.48 1.37
N LEU A 216 -5.44 1.50 0.27
CA LEU A 216 -6.72 0.83 0.11
C LEU A 216 -6.73 -0.03 -1.15
N ASN A 217 -7.47 -1.11 -1.14
CA ASN A 217 -7.78 -1.89 -2.34
C ASN A 217 -9.20 -2.46 -2.27
N THR A 218 -9.42 -3.51 -1.49
CA THR A 218 -10.66 -4.32 -1.48
C THR A 218 -11.91 -3.48 -1.23
N ALA A 219 -11.87 -2.54 -0.28
CA ALA A 219 -13.01 -1.70 0.09
C ALA A 219 -13.48 -0.81 -1.08
N VAL A 220 -12.57 -0.42 -1.95
CA VAL A 220 -12.88 0.36 -3.16
C VAL A 220 -13.25 -0.56 -4.31
N ALA A 221 -12.39 -1.52 -4.64
CA ALA A 221 -12.56 -2.37 -5.83
C ALA A 221 -13.83 -3.22 -5.81
N LEU A 222 -14.31 -3.64 -4.63
CA LEU A 222 -15.51 -4.46 -4.46
C LEU A 222 -16.73 -3.67 -3.98
N ALA A 223 -16.66 -2.33 -3.95
CA ALA A 223 -17.84 -1.51 -3.70
C ALA A 223 -18.87 -1.64 -4.83
N GLN A 224 -20.14 -1.38 -4.53
CA GLN A 224 -21.18 -1.31 -5.57
C GLN A 224 -20.86 -0.26 -6.64
N ASP A 225 -20.26 0.86 -6.21
CA ASP A 225 -19.72 1.90 -7.07
C ASP A 225 -18.27 2.18 -6.67
N PRO A 226 -17.28 1.54 -7.33
CA PRO A 226 -15.87 1.75 -7.03
C PRO A 226 -15.41 3.20 -7.22
N VAL A 227 -16.01 3.91 -8.17
CA VAL A 227 -15.63 5.30 -8.48
C VAL A 227 -16.09 6.26 -7.36
N ALA A 228 -17.34 6.13 -6.94
CA ALA A 228 -17.87 6.90 -5.83
C ALA A 228 -17.13 6.59 -4.52
N MET A 229 -16.83 5.30 -4.27
CA MET A 229 -16.11 4.86 -3.07
C MET A 229 -14.65 5.37 -3.05
N ALA A 230 -13.97 5.34 -4.19
CA ALA A 230 -12.62 5.92 -4.33
C ALA A 230 -12.61 7.42 -3.98
N GLY A 231 -13.62 8.15 -4.47
CA GLY A 231 -13.80 9.55 -4.13
C GLY A 231 -14.07 9.78 -2.65
N ALA A 232 -14.98 9.00 -2.05
CA ALA A 232 -15.32 9.11 -0.64
C ALA A 232 -14.11 8.86 0.28
N PHE A 233 -13.25 7.90 -0.06
CA PHE A 233 -11.99 7.69 0.67
C PHE A 233 -11.00 8.85 0.50
N ALA A 234 -10.85 9.40 -0.71
CA ALA A 234 -9.99 10.55 -0.93
C ALA A 234 -10.45 11.78 -0.12
N ASP A 235 -11.75 12.05 -0.13
CA ASP A 235 -12.36 13.14 0.64
C ASP A 235 -12.18 12.91 2.16
N ALA A 236 -12.35 11.67 2.64
CA ALA A 236 -12.15 11.29 4.04
C ALA A 236 -10.70 11.45 4.52
N VAL A 237 -9.72 11.07 3.68
CA VAL A 237 -8.29 11.26 3.96
C VAL A 237 -7.96 12.75 4.11
N GLN A 238 -8.51 13.59 3.25
CA GLN A 238 -8.32 15.04 3.35
C GLN A 238 -8.98 15.62 4.60
N ALA A 239 -10.22 15.19 4.90
CA ALA A 239 -10.94 15.66 6.07
C ALA A 239 -10.25 15.31 7.39
N GLY A 240 -9.74 14.06 7.52
CA GLY A 240 -9.04 13.62 8.72
C GLY A 240 -7.66 14.26 8.90
N ARG A 241 -7.08 14.81 7.83
CA ARG A 241 -5.77 15.52 7.90
C ARG A 241 -5.92 17.01 8.20
N ALA A 242 -7.09 17.60 7.98
CA ALA A 242 -7.35 19.04 8.20
C ALA A 242 -7.41 19.38 9.68
#